data_109c916f95fac5feefe0854272b830d6
#
_entry.id   109c916f95fac5feefe0854272b830d6
#
_cell.length_a   1.000
_cell.length_b   1.000
_cell.length_c   1.000
_cell.angle_alpha   90.00
_cell.angle_beta   90.00
_cell.angle_gamma   90.00
#
_symmetry.space_group_name_H-M   'P 1'
#
loop_
_entity.id
_entity.type
_entity.pdbx_description
1 polymer ?
#
loop_
_entity_poly.entity_id
_entity_poly.type
_entity_poly.pdbx_seq_one_letter_code
_entity_poly.pdbx_strand_id
1 'polypeptide(L)'
;PLVAHIDLDALRHNYQLACRCAPQSRSVAVIKADAYGHGALACANALEAEVPAFAVACIEEALSLREGGIKAPIILLEGIFTADELALVDHHGLWISVHSHWQVEALLAYSPQRPIPVWLKVDSGMHRLGFSPQEAPAVWQRLHSAPQVTALHLMSHFANADAQDASYFEHQMGVLQALAATLKAPLCLANSPATLARPAAHGDWNRPGIMLYGSDPL
;
A
#
# COMPACT_ATOMS: atom_id res chain seq x y z
N PRO A 1 36.10 1.40 9.45
CA PRO A 1 34.89 0.75 8.89
C PRO A 1 33.80 1.78 8.68
N LEU A 2 33.00 1.62 7.61
CA LEU A 2 31.83 2.45 7.37
C LEU A 2 30.72 1.98 8.34
N VAL A 3 30.07 2.92 9.04
CA VAL A 3 28.98 2.65 9.97
C VAL A 3 27.79 3.53 9.59
N ALA A 4 26.60 2.95 9.48
CA ALA A 4 25.34 3.68 9.34
C ALA A 4 24.69 3.78 10.72
N HIS A 5 24.37 5.00 11.13
CA HIS A 5 23.58 5.27 12.33
C HIS A 5 22.14 5.54 11.95
N ILE A 6 21.21 4.71 12.42
CA ILE A 6 19.79 4.87 12.15
C ILE A 6 19.15 5.59 13.34
N ASP A 7 18.58 6.76 13.07
CA ASP A 7 17.88 7.56 14.05
C ASP A 7 16.36 7.26 14.01
N LEU A 8 15.90 6.45 14.96
CA LEU A 8 14.50 6.04 15.03
C LEU A 8 13.57 7.17 15.49
N ASP A 9 14.08 8.18 16.20
CA ASP A 9 13.27 9.35 16.56
C ASP A 9 13.05 10.25 15.33
N ALA A 10 14.04 10.38 14.46
CA ALA A 10 13.90 11.04 13.16
C ALA A 10 12.88 10.30 12.28
N LEU A 11 12.90 8.98 12.27
CA LEU A 11 11.92 8.16 11.56
C LEU A 11 10.49 8.44 12.05
N ARG A 12 10.27 8.45 13.36
CA ARG A 12 8.97 8.82 13.96
C ARG A 12 8.55 10.22 13.58
N HIS A 13 9.46 11.18 13.65
CA HIS A 13 9.19 12.56 13.25
C HIS A 13 8.72 12.64 11.80
N ASN A 14 9.39 11.95 10.89
CA ASN A 14 9.04 11.94 9.48
C ASN A 14 7.69 11.26 9.23
N TYR A 15 7.39 10.17 9.94
CA TYR A 15 6.07 9.54 9.88
C TYR A 15 4.98 10.49 10.38
N GLN A 16 5.19 11.16 11.49
CA GLN A 16 4.25 12.15 12.03
C GLN A 16 4.07 13.36 11.09
N LEU A 17 5.13 13.76 10.37
CA LEU A 17 5.04 14.77 9.31
C LEU A 17 4.09 14.30 8.19
N ALA A 18 4.22 13.06 7.73
CA ALA A 18 3.31 12.49 6.73
C ALA A 18 1.85 12.53 7.21
N CYS A 19 1.61 12.20 8.47
CA CYS A 19 0.27 12.28 9.08
C CYS A 19 -0.26 13.71 9.13
N ARG A 20 0.58 14.68 9.47
CA ARG A 20 0.19 16.10 9.49
C ARG A 20 -0.10 16.67 8.11
N CYS A 21 0.62 16.21 7.09
CA CYS A 21 0.35 16.61 5.70
C CYS A 21 -1.01 16.13 5.20
N ALA A 22 -1.49 14.99 5.71
CA ALA A 22 -2.75 14.38 5.30
C ALA A 22 -3.58 13.94 6.54
N PRO A 23 -4.09 14.89 7.34
CA PRO A 23 -4.68 14.60 8.66
C PRO A 23 -6.00 13.81 8.57
N GLN A 24 -6.66 13.80 7.41
CA GLN A 24 -7.89 13.05 7.18
C GLN A 24 -7.64 11.64 6.62
N SER A 25 -6.38 11.33 6.30
CA SER A 25 -5.99 10.02 5.74
C SER A 25 -5.34 9.15 6.81
N ARG A 26 -5.42 7.83 6.60
CA ARG A 26 -4.61 6.86 7.34
C ARG A 26 -3.29 6.68 6.59
N SER A 27 -2.18 6.96 7.26
CA SER A 27 -0.85 6.86 6.65
C SER A 27 -0.21 5.51 6.96
N VAL A 28 -0.09 4.68 5.94
CA VAL A 28 0.62 3.40 5.99
C VAL A 28 2.12 3.65 5.92
N ALA A 29 2.89 3.10 6.83
CA ALA A 29 4.34 3.17 6.76
C ALA A 29 4.89 2.09 5.82
N VAL A 30 5.54 2.51 4.73
CA VAL A 30 6.15 1.59 3.77
C VAL A 30 7.56 1.23 4.24
N ILE A 31 7.74 -0.03 4.62
CA ILE A 31 9.00 -0.56 5.17
C ILE A 31 9.56 -1.74 4.36
N LYS A 32 9.22 -1.82 3.09
CA LYS A 32 9.76 -2.80 2.14
C LYS A 32 11.28 -2.65 1.98
N ALA A 33 11.93 -3.67 1.42
CA ALA A 33 13.36 -3.71 1.18
C ALA A 33 14.17 -3.37 2.44
N ASP A 34 13.88 -4.08 3.53
CA ASP A 34 14.48 -3.88 4.85
C ASP A 34 14.38 -2.43 5.34
N ALA A 35 13.18 -1.83 5.21
CA ALA A 35 12.93 -0.41 5.48
C ALA A 35 13.88 0.50 4.68
N TYR A 36 13.95 0.27 3.36
CA TYR A 36 14.86 0.99 2.47
C TYR A 36 16.34 0.89 2.94
N GLY A 37 16.71 -0.26 3.51
CA GLY A 37 18.04 -0.52 4.04
C GLY A 37 18.30 -0.02 5.47
N HIS A 38 17.25 0.44 6.17
CA HIS A 38 17.37 1.00 7.53
C HIS A 38 17.06 0.00 8.65
N GLY A 39 16.72 -1.25 8.31
CA GLY A 39 16.35 -2.28 9.28
C GLY A 39 14.85 -2.32 9.55
N ALA A 40 14.13 -3.21 8.84
CA ALA A 40 12.67 -3.25 8.88
C ALA A 40 12.10 -3.52 10.27
N LEU A 41 12.67 -4.47 11.01
CA LEU A 41 12.17 -4.82 12.35
C LEU A 41 12.35 -3.68 13.35
N ALA A 42 13.50 -3.02 13.36
CA ALA A 42 13.74 -1.88 14.24
C ALA A 42 12.82 -0.70 13.91
N CYS A 43 12.66 -0.40 12.62
CA CYS A 43 11.74 0.63 12.16
C CYS A 43 10.27 0.28 12.50
N ALA A 44 9.86 -0.96 12.30
CA ALA A 44 8.53 -1.42 12.64
C ALA A 44 8.25 -1.31 14.14
N ASN A 45 9.17 -1.75 14.99
CA ASN A 45 9.04 -1.60 16.45
C ASN A 45 8.90 -0.14 16.87
N ALA A 46 9.63 0.76 16.21
CA ALA A 46 9.56 2.18 16.51
C ALA A 46 8.22 2.83 16.13
N LEU A 47 7.56 2.33 15.09
CA LEU A 47 6.33 2.92 14.52
C LEU A 47 5.05 2.17 14.87
N GLU A 48 5.13 0.93 15.40
CA GLU A 48 3.96 0.04 15.53
C GLU A 48 2.80 0.65 16.32
N ALA A 49 3.11 1.41 17.36
CA ALA A 49 2.08 2.03 18.20
C ALA A 49 1.27 3.14 17.48
N GLU A 50 1.82 3.71 16.40
CA GLU A 50 1.24 4.87 15.71
C GLU A 50 0.62 4.52 14.36
N VAL A 51 1.08 3.45 13.71
CA VAL A 51 0.65 3.12 12.34
C VAL A 51 -0.67 2.36 12.31
N PRO A 52 -1.56 2.64 11.33
CA PRO A 52 -2.72 1.80 11.06
C PRO A 52 -2.33 0.49 10.38
N ALA A 53 -1.23 0.48 9.62
CA ALA A 53 -0.65 -0.67 8.94
C ALA A 53 0.77 -0.37 8.48
N PHE A 54 1.55 -1.42 8.27
CA PHE A 54 2.79 -1.40 7.49
C PHE A 54 2.53 -1.89 6.08
N ALA A 55 3.40 -1.54 5.14
CA ALA A 55 3.40 -2.11 3.80
C ALA A 55 4.80 -2.62 3.44
N VAL A 56 4.83 -3.83 2.90
CA VAL A 56 6.03 -4.52 2.42
C VAL A 56 5.82 -5.00 0.99
N ALA A 57 6.87 -5.44 0.32
CA ALA A 57 6.76 -5.88 -1.07
C ALA A 57 6.19 -7.28 -1.18
N CYS A 58 6.69 -8.23 -0.40
CA CYS A 58 6.42 -9.65 -0.54
C CYS A 58 6.16 -10.33 0.82
N ILE A 59 5.73 -11.59 0.74
CA ILE A 59 5.34 -12.34 1.92
C ILE A 59 6.50 -12.63 2.87
N GLU A 60 7.69 -12.84 2.35
CA GLU A 60 8.89 -13.12 3.16
C GLU A 60 9.21 -11.95 4.08
N GLU A 61 9.07 -10.72 3.60
CA GLU A 61 9.24 -9.52 4.43
C GLU A 61 8.18 -9.47 5.55
N ALA A 62 6.93 -9.79 5.24
CA ALA A 62 5.86 -9.83 6.23
C ALA A 62 6.07 -10.92 7.28
N LEU A 63 6.48 -12.12 6.86
CA LEU A 63 6.76 -13.23 7.77
C LEU A 63 7.91 -12.90 8.72
N SER A 64 8.97 -12.26 8.23
CA SER A 64 10.09 -11.81 9.07
C SER A 64 9.63 -10.82 10.15
N LEU A 65 8.73 -9.90 9.81
CA LEU A 65 8.15 -8.97 10.79
C LEU A 65 7.27 -9.70 11.82
N ARG A 66 6.45 -10.65 11.38
CA ARG A 66 5.62 -11.47 12.28
C ARG A 66 6.47 -12.30 13.24
N GLU A 67 7.54 -12.93 12.74
CA GLU A 67 8.51 -13.68 13.53
C GLU A 67 9.20 -12.79 14.56
N GLY A 68 9.48 -11.55 14.20
CA GLY A 68 10.01 -10.51 15.10
C GLY A 68 9.00 -9.93 16.09
N GLY A 69 7.75 -10.39 16.09
CA GLY A 69 6.73 -10.00 17.07
C GLY A 69 5.83 -8.84 16.66
N ILE A 70 5.94 -8.34 15.44
CA ILE A 70 5.06 -7.26 14.92
C ILE A 70 3.64 -7.79 14.75
N LYS A 71 2.66 -7.12 15.36
CA LYS A 71 1.24 -7.49 15.36
C LYS A 71 0.37 -6.56 14.50
N ALA A 72 0.84 -5.35 14.22
CA ALA A 72 0.13 -4.40 13.36
C ALA A 72 -0.22 -5.02 12.01
N PRO A 73 -1.29 -4.57 11.35
CA PRO A 73 -1.62 -5.02 10.01
C PRO A 73 -0.46 -4.79 9.03
N ILE A 74 -0.29 -5.72 8.09
CA ILE A 74 0.76 -5.64 7.05
C ILE A 74 0.12 -5.86 5.70
N ILE A 75 0.36 -4.92 4.77
CA ILE A 75 -0.10 -4.97 3.38
C ILE A 75 1.02 -5.53 2.52
N LEU A 76 0.73 -6.57 1.74
CA LEU A 76 1.59 -7.04 0.66
C LEU A 76 1.30 -6.20 -0.59
N LEU A 77 2.21 -5.30 -0.95
CA LEU A 77 2.02 -4.35 -2.05
C LEU A 77 1.94 -5.02 -3.43
N GLU A 78 2.57 -6.18 -3.58
CA GLU A 78 2.52 -6.98 -4.80
C GLU A 78 1.57 -8.18 -4.69
N GLY A 79 0.91 -8.33 -3.53
CA GLY A 79 0.03 -9.46 -3.26
C GLY A 79 0.79 -10.77 -3.12
N ILE A 80 0.16 -11.85 -3.59
CA ILE A 80 0.74 -13.18 -3.60
C ILE A 80 1.46 -13.46 -4.92
N PHE A 81 2.54 -14.25 -4.86
CA PHE A 81 3.25 -14.73 -6.05
C PHE A 81 2.84 -16.14 -6.45
N THR A 82 2.32 -16.93 -5.51
CA THR A 82 1.72 -18.25 -5.76
C THR A 82 0.44 -18.40 -4.95
N ALA A 83 -0.47 -19.29 -5.38
CA ALA A 83 -1.73 -19.52 -4.68
C ALA A 83 -1.52 -20.09 -3.27
N ASP A 84 -0.45 -20.85 -3.04
CA ASP A 84 -0.12 -21.45 -1.75
C ASP A 84 0.16 -20.40 -0.66
N GLU A 85 0.58 -19.21 -1.04
CA GLU A 85 0.80 -18.11 -0.10
C GLU A 85 -0.47 -17.63 0.59
N LEU A 86 -1.67 -17.92 0.04
CA LEU A 86 -2.93 -17.54 0.66
C LEU A 86 -3.12 -18.19 2.05
N ALA A 87 -2.59 -19.39 2.26
CA ALA A 87 -2.62 -20.03 3.57
C ALA A 87 -1.79 -19.23 4.60
N LEU A 88 -0.67 -18.66 4.19
CA LEU A 88 0.16 -17.79 5.04
C LEU A 88 -0.48 -16.43 5.25
N VAL A 89 -1.08 -15.84 4.21
CA VAL A 89 -1.86 -14.60 4.31
C VAL A 89 -2.96 -14.73 5.37
N ASP A 90 -3.72 -15.81 5.30
CA ASP A 90 -4.81 -16.10 6.24
C ASP A 90 -4.28 -16.33 7.66
N HIS A 91 -3.28 -17.21 7.81
CA HIS A 91 -2.71 -17.55 9.11
C HIS A 91 -2.12 -16.33 9.84
N HIS A 92 -1.40 -15.47 9.12
CA HIS A 92 -0.72 -14.29 9.67
C HIS A 92 -1.56 -13.02 9.63
N GLY A 93 -2.80 -13.07 9.17
CA GLY A 93 -3.69 -11.92 9.09
C GLY A 93 -3.14 -10.81 8.20
N LEU A 94 -2.54 -11.16 7.07
CA LEU A 94 -1.98 -10.20 6.13
C LEU A 94 -3.07 -9.62 5.23
N TRP A 95 -2.84 -8.41 4.74
CA TRP A 95 -3.67 -7.73 3.75
C TRP A 95 -2.98 -7.79 2.40
N ILE A 96 -3.74 -7.92 1.32
CA ILE A 96 -3.15 -8.13 0.00
C ILE A 96 -3.62 -7.12 -1.04
N SER A 97 -2.68 -6.68 -1.87
CA SER A 97 -2.98 -6.09 -3.17
C SER A 97 -3.30 -7.21 -4.17
N VAL A 98 -4.24 -6.94 -5.06
CA VAL A 98 -4.60 -7.81 -6.18
C VAL A 98 -4.46 -7.00 -7.45
N HIS A 99 -3.63 -7.45 -8.39
CA HIS A 99 -3.25 -6.71 -9.60
C HIS A 99 -3.34 -7.51 -10.89
N SER A 100 -3.76 -8.79 -10.83
CA SER A 100 -3.84 -9.66 -11.99
C SER A 100 -4.96 -10.68 -11.85
N HIS A 101 -5.46 -11.19 -12.99
CA HIS A 101 -6.58 -12.12 -13.01
C HIS A 101 -6.29 -13.41 -12.26
N TRP A 102 -5.07 -13.96 -12.38
CA TRP A 102 -4.75 -15.20 -11.69
C TRP A 102 -4.81 -15.05 -10.15
N GLN A 103 -4.45 -13.88 -9.62
CA GLN A 103 -4.59 -13.59 -8.17
C GLN A 103 -6.06 -13.53 -7.75
N VAL A 104 -6.92 -12.96 -8.58
CA VAL A 104 -8.37 -12.96 -8.36
C VAL A 104 -8.89 -14.40 -8.30
N GLU A 105 -8.55 -15.22 -9.30
CA GLU A 105 -9.00 -16.63 -9.34
C GLU A 105 -8.47 -17.43 -8.14
N ALA A 106 -7.21 -17.25 -7.77
CA ALA A 106 -6.63 -17.90 -6.60
C ALA A 106 -7.37 -17.51 -5.31
N LEU A 107 -7.64 -16.23 -5.12
CA LEU A 107 -8.36 -15.72 -3.94
C LEU A 107 -9.79 -16.26 -3.88
N LEU A 108 -10.52 -16.24 -5.00
CA LEU A 108 -11.91 -16.69 -5.06
C LEU A 108 -12.04 -18.22 -4.89
N ALA A 109 -10.99 -18.97 -5.22
CA ALA A 109 -10.94 -20.42 -5.00
C ALA A 109 -10.53 -20.81 -3.58
N TYR A 110 -9.97 -19.87 -2.82
CA TYR A 110 -9.52 -20.11 -1.44
C TYR A 110 -10.67 -19.93 -0.44
N SER A 111 -10.65 -20.69 0.65
CA SER A 111 -11.61 -20.55 1.75
C SER A 111 -10.89 -20.07 3.01
N PRO A 112 -10.76 -18.78 3.24
CA PRO A 112 -10.07 -18.24 4.39
C PRO A 112 -10.86 -18.48 5.69
N GLN A 113 -10.15 -18.58 6.81
CA GLN A 113 -10.77 -18.62 8.14
C GLN A 113 -11.50 -17.31 8.48
N ARG A 114 -10.98 -16.22 7.98
CA ARG A 114 -11.56 -14.88 8.07
C ARG A 114 -11.44 -14.16 6.74
N PRO A 115 -12.44 -13.38 6.33
CA PRO A 115 -12.34 -12.59 5.11
C PRO A 115 -11.11 -11.68 5.11
N ILE A 116 -10.49 -11.53 3.95
CA ILE A 116 -9.21 -10.85 3.76
C ILE A 116 -9.46 -9.42 3.26
N PRO A 117 -8.85 -8.38 3.85
CA PRO A 117 -8.82 -7.04 3.29
C PRO A 117 -8.01 -7.00 1.99
N VAL A 118 -8.56 -6.38 0.95
CA VAL A 118 -7.99 -6.38 -0.40
C VAL A 118 -7.85 -4.96 -0.94
N TRP A 119 -6.72 -4.68 -1.55
CA TRP A 119 -6.46 -3.49 -2.34
C TRP A 119 -6.44 -3.86 -3.82
N LEU A 120 -7.50 -3.49 -4.55
CA LEU A 120 -7.52 -3.68 -6.00
C LEU A 120 -6.60 -2.65 -6.65
N LYS A 121 -5.54 -3.11 -7.28
CA LYS A 121 -4.57 -2.23 -7.92
C LYS A 121 -4.93 -1.96 -9.38
N VAL A 122 -5.01 -0.68 -9.71
CA VAL A 122 -5.28 -0.17 -11.06
C VAL A 122 -4.06 0.53 -11.61
N ASP A 123 -3.73 0.22 -12.85
CA ASP A 123 -2.73 0.96 -13.63
C ASP A 123 -3.38 2.20 -14.24
N SER A 124 -3.12 3.35 -13.64
CA SER A 124 -3.62 4.64 -14.12
C SER A 124 -2.65 5.35 -15.06
N GLY A 125 -1.49 4.73 -15.35
CA GLY A 125 -0.50 5.30 -16.26
C GLY A 125 0.96 5.05 -15.88
N MET A 126 1.25 4.37 -14.78
CA MET A 126 2.62 4.00 -14.43
C MET A 126 3.16 2.82 -15.25
N HIS A 127 2.25 1.96 -15.74
CA HIS A 127 2.56 0.80 -16.61
C HIS A 127 3.53 -0.21 -15.98
N ARG A 128 3.32 -0.50 -14.69
CA ARG A 128 4.11 -1.49 -13.96
C ARG A 128 3.26 -2.69 -13.52
N LEU A 129 2.23 -2.46 -12.71
CA LEU A 129 1.31 -3.47 -12.19
C LEU A 129 -0.08 -2.89 -12.07
N GLY A 130 -1.09 -3.72 -12.28
CA GLY A 130 -2.49 -3.36 -12.06
C GLY A 130 -3.37 -3.67 -13.25
N PHE A 131 -4.67 -3.70 -12.98
CA PHE A 131 -5.69 -3.80 -14.02
C PHE A 131 -5.82 -2.48 -14.78
N SER A 132 -6.17 -2.56 -16.06
CA SER A 132 -6.56 -1.35 -16.78
C SER A 132 -7.80 -0.72 -16.14
N PRO A 133 -8.01 0.60 -16.32
CA PRO A 133 -9.23 1.26 -15.84
C PRO A 133 -10.51 0.67 -16.45
N GLN A 134 -10.42 0.08 -17.64
CA GLN A 134 -11.53 -0.56 -18.34
C GLN A 134 -11.91 -1.92 -17.72
N GLU A 135 -10.93 -2.68 -17.23
CA GLU A 135 -11.13 -3.98 -16.58
C GLU A 135 -11.56 -3.84 -15.11
N ALA A 136 -11.12 -2.78 -14.44
CA ALA A 136 -11.28 -2.60 -13.01
C ALA A 136 -12.73 -2.70 -12.52
N PRO A 137 -13.76 -2.17 -13.18
CA PRO A 137 -15.13 -2.28 -12.69
C PRO A 137 -15.63 -3.72 -12.58
N ALA A 138 -15.34 -4.58 -13.56
CA ALA A 138 -15.76 -5.97 -13.53
C ALA A 138 -15.02 -6.76 -12.43
N VAL A 139 -13.71 -6.52 -12.27
CA VAL A 139 -12.91 -7.14 -11.20
C VAL A 139 -13.36 -6.65 -9.83
N TRP A 140 -13.61 -5.36 -9.68
CA TRP A 140 -14.15 -4.78 -8.44
C TRP A 140 -15.44 -5.47 -8.03
N GLN A 141 -16.39 -5.63 -8.96
CA GLN A 141 -17.66 -6.27 -8.67
C GLN A 141 -17.52 -7.72 -8.23
N ARG A 142 -16.62 -8.47 -8.83
CA ARG A 142 -16.34 -9.85 -8.43
C ARG A 142 -15.76 -9.92 -7.01
N LEU A 143 -14.81 -9.06 -6.68
CA LEU A 143 -14.20 -9.01 -5.36
C LEU A 143 -15.17 -8.46 -4.30
N HIS A 144 -15.95 -7.45 -4.63
CA HIS A 144 -16.92 -6.84 -3.71
C HIS A 144 -18.03 -7.82 -3.29
N SER A 145 -18.42 -8.71 -4.20
CA SER A 145 -19.45 -9.73 -3.94
C SER A 145 -18.87 -11.01 -3.32
N ALA A 146 -17.56 -11.12 -3.18
CA ALA A 146 -16.91 -12.35 -2.74
C ALA A 146 -16.91 -12.47 -1.21
N PRO A 147 -17.33 -13.60 -0.63
CA PRO A 147 -17.28 -13.82 0.81
C PRO A 147 -15.85 -13.87 1.36
N GLN A 148 -14.86 -14.10 0.52
CA GLN A 148 -13.44 -14.09 0.88
C GLN A 148 -12.90 -12.70 1.20
N VAL A 149 -13.59 -11.63 0.76
CA VAL A 149 -13.13 -10.25 0.86
C VAL A 149 -13.96 -9.50 1.90
N THR A 150 -13.30 -8.83 2.85
CA THR A 150 -14.00 -8.06 3.89
C THR A 150 -13.99 -6.56 3.63
N ALA A 151 -12.85 -6.01 3.25
CA ALA A 151 -12.70 -4.59 2.93
C ALA A 151 -12.01 -4.47 1.57
N LEU A 152 -12.58 -3.69 0.69
CA LEU A 152 -12.06 -3.51 -0.66
C LEU A 152 -11.74 -2.03 -0.91
N HIS A 153 -10.51 -1.76 -1.32
CA HIS A 153 -9.99 -0.43 -1.60
C HIS A 153 -9.46 -0.37 -3.02
N LEU A 154 -9.50 0.80 -3.63
CA LEU A 154 -8.87 1.07 -4.90
C LEU A 154 -7.47 1.64 -4.66
N MET A 155 -6.45 0.98 -5.22
CA MET A 155 -5.05 1.38 -5.10
C MET A 155 -4.47 1.70 -6.48
N SER A 156 -3.64 2.72 -6.55
CA SER A 156 -2.80 3.01 -7.70
C SER A 156 -1.47 3.61 -7.28
N HIS A 157 -0.61 3.89 -8.25
CA HIS A 157 0.69 4.52 -8.00
C HIS A 157 0.97 5.59 -9.06
N PHE A 158 1.49 6.73 -8.62
CA PHE A 158 1.86 7.82 -9.52
C PHE A 158 3.25 7.60 -10.08
N ALA A 159 3.39 7.83 -11.38
CA ALA A 159 4.67 7.69 -12.07
C ALA A 159 5.63 8.84 -11.73
N ASN A 160 5.09 10.06 -11.57
CA ASN A 160 5.87 11.30 -11.45
C ASN A 160 5.18 12.38 -10.60
N ALA A 161 4.66 12.02 -9.43
CA ALA A 161 4.02 12.99 -8.53
C ALA A 161 4.97 14.09 -8.02
N ASP A 162 6.28 13.87 -8.14
CA ASP A 162 7.39 14.77 -7.83
C ASP A 162 7.72 15.76 -8.94
N ALA A 163 7.24 15.54 -10.17
CA ALA A 163 7.56 16.41 -11.29
C ALA A 163 6.95 17.81 -11.13
N GLN A 164 7.68 18.84 -11.58
CA GLN A 164 7.18 20.21 -11.63
C GLN A 164 6.00 20.35 -12.60
N ASP A 165 6.10 19.69 -13.77
CA ASP A 165 4.95 19.55 -14.68
C ASP A 165 3.97 18.52 -14.11
N ALA A 166 2.85 19.01 -13.64
CA ALA A 166 1.79 18.19 -13.04
C ALA A 166 0.87 17.51 -14.05
N SER A 167 1.02 17.75 -15.35
CA SER A 167 0.06 17.31 -16.37
C SER A 167 -0.19 15.80 -16.35
N TYR A 168 0.87 15.01 -16.21
CA TYR A 168 0.73 13.55 -16.15
C TYR A 168 0.12 13.07 -14.83
N PHE A 169 0.49 13.69 -13.71
CA PHE A 169 -0.16 13.45 -12.42
C PHE A 169 -1.67 13.74 -12.49
N GLU A 170 -2.04 14.89 -13.08
CA GLU A 170 -3.45 15.27 -13.24
C GLU A 170 -4.20 14.30 -14.14
N HIS A 171 -3.56 13.81 -15.20
CA HIS A 171 -4.12 12.76 -16.04
C HIS A 171 -4.42 11.49 -15.24
N GLN A 172 -3.45 10.99 -14.48
CA GLN A 172 -3.65 9.82 -13.63
C GLN A 172 -4.75 10.06 -12.59
N MET A 173 -4.79 11.23 -11.96
CA MET A 173 -5.84 11.61 -11.01
C MET A 173 -7.23 11.62 -11.64
N GLY A 174 -7.36 12.17 -12.85
CA GLY A 174 -8.63 12.19 -13.58
C GLY A 174 -9.20 10.80 -13.82
N VAL A 175 -8.34 9.86 -14.25
CA VAL A 175 -8.70 8.44 -14.43
C VAL A 175 -9.19 7.83 -13.11
N LEU A 176 -8.44 8.03 -12.04
CA LEU A 176 -8.74 7.42 -10.74
C LEU A 176 -9.98 8.02 -10.08
N GLN A 177 -10.18 9.33 -10.17
CA GLN A 177 -11.36 10.00 -9.63
C GLN A 177 -12.64 9.55 -10.34
N ALA A 178 -12.60 9.43 -11.66
CA ALA A 178 -13.73 8.93 -12.44
C ALA A 178 -14.09 7.48 -12.05
N LEU A 179 -13.09 6.63 -11.91
CA LEU A 179 -13.27 5.24 -11.52
C LEU A 179 -13.80 5.13 -10.08
N ALA A 180 -13.22 5.88 -9.15
CA ALA A 180 -13.66 5.90 -7.76
C ALA A 180 -15.10 6.38 -7.58
N ALA A 181 -15.50 7.40 -8.35
CA ALA A 181 -16.87 7.89 -8.35
C ALA A 181 -17.86 6.82 -8.81
N THR A 182 -17.53 6.09 -9.87
CA THR A 182 -18.34 4.98 -10.40
C THR A 182 -18.45 3.83 -9.39
N LEU A 183 -17.34 3.45 -8.77
CA LEU A 183 -17.27 2.29 -7.86
C LEU A 183 -17.64 2.65 -6.42
N LYS A 184 -17.69 3.92 -6.06
CA LYS A 184 -17.77 4.42 -4.67
C LYS A 184 -16.68 3.82 -3.79
N ALA A 185 -15.48 3.75 -4.35
CA ALA A 185 -14.34 3.05 -3.75
C ALA A 185 -13.58 3.94 -2.78
N PRO A 186 -13.18 3.45 -1.59
CA PRO A 186 -12.13 4.06 -0.80
C PRO A 186 -10.80 4.04 -1.55
N LEU A 187 -10.03 5.12 -1.46
CA LEU A 187 -8.82 5.33 -2.25
C LEU A 187 -7.53 5.20 -1.42
N CYS A 188 -6.51 4.63 -2.06
CA CYS A 188 -5.16 4.54 -1.56
C CYS A 188 -4.17 4.86 -2.69
N LEU A 189 -3.80 6.13 -2.85
CA LEU A 189 -3.07 6.61 -4.03
C LEU A 189 -1.70 7.21 -3.69
N ALA A 190 -1.61 8.10 -2.69
CA ALA A 190 -0.46 8.95 -2.48
C ALA A 190 0.77 8.17 -1.99
N ASN A 191 1.87 8.30 -2.74
CA ASN A 191 3.23 8.00 -2.33
C ASN A 191 3.82 9.20 -1.56
N SER A 192 5.14 9.22 -1.27
CA SER A 192 5.77 10.32 -0.53
C SER A 192 5.60 11.69 -1.20
N PRO A 193 5.94 11.90 -2.48
CA PRO A 193 5.77 13.21 -3.09
C PRO A 193 4.30 13.65 -3.13
N ALA A 194 3.38 12.74 -3.41
CA ALA A 194 1.96 13.07 -3.41
C ALA A 194 1.44 13.37 -1.99
N THR A 195 1.94 12.69 -0.97
CA THR A 195 1.60 12.99 0.43
C THR A 195 2.04 14.40 0.81
N LEU A 196 3.27 14.80 0.40
CA LEU A 196 3.84 16.10 0.72
C LEU A 196 3.23 17.26 -0.08
N ALA A 197 3.01 17.07 -1.39
CA ALA A 197 2.76 18.20 -2.30
C ALA A 197 1.50 18.09 -3.16
N ARG A 198 0.74 17.00 -3.08
CA ARG A 198 -0.45 16.78 -3.91
C ARG A 198 -1.68 16.44 -3.07
N PRO A 199 -2.29 17.42 -2.36
CA PRO A 199 -3.44 17.16 -1.48
C PRO A 199 -4.63 16.50 -2.19
N ALA A 200 -4.81 16.72 -3.49
CA ALA A 200 -5.87 16.08 -4.28
C ALA A 200 -5.73 14.55 -4.33
N ALA A 201 -4.54 14.00 -4.10
CA ALA A 201 -4.28 12.57 -4.06
C ALA A 201 -4.43 11.95 -2.65
N HIS A 202 -4.66 12.76 -1.62
CA HIS A 202 -4.91 12.24 -0.29
C HIS A 202 -6.25 11.51 -0.28
N GLY A 203 -6.20 10.21 -0.04
CA GLY A 203 -7.38 9.35 0.02
C GLY A 203 -7.73 8.95 1.45
N ASP A 204 -8.50 7.89 1.58
CA ASP A 204 -8.75 7.26 2.89
C ASP A 204 -7.45 6.71 3.47
N TRP A 205 -6.55 6.28 2.59
CA TRP A 205 -5.22 5.76 2.91
C TRP A 205 -4.16 6.41 2.03
N ASN A 206 -2.99 6.69 2.63
CA ASN A 206 -1.77 7.10 1.91
C ASN A 206 -0.63 6.13 2.25
N ARG A 207 0.40 6.10 1.40
CA ARG A 207 1.54 5.19 1.53
C ARG A 207 2.88 5.93 1.46
N PRO A 208 3.20 6.78 2.45
CA PRO A 208 4.52 7.39 2.50
C PRO A 208 5.60 6.32 2.65
N GLY A 209 6.65 6.43 1.86
CA GLY A 209 7.81 5.53 1.86
C GLY A 209 9.09 6.30 2.03
N ILE A 210 9.69 6.76 0.94
CA ILE A 210 11.03 7.36 0.94
C ILE A 210 11.18 8.56 1.90
N MET A 211 10.14 9.36 2.10
CA MET A 211 10.17 10.49 3.03
C MET A 211 10.40 10.08 4.48
N LEU A 212 10.03 8.84 4.86
CA LEU A 212 10.22 8.34 6.23
C LEU A 212 11.71 8.25 6.57
N TYR A 213 12.53 8.06 5.58
CA TYR A 213 13.97 7.81 5.72
C TYR A 213 14.83 9.06 5.48
N GLY A 214 14.20 10.23 5.47
CA GLY A 214 14.90 11.52 5.40
C GLY A 214 15.29 11.97 3.99
N SER A 215 14.81 11.29 2.96
CA SER A 215 14.95 11.77 1.59
C SER A 215 13.77 12.67 1.23
N ASP A 216 14.07 13.87 0.76
CA ASP A 216 13.09 14.77 0.17
C ASP A 216 12.86 14.37 -1.28
N PRO A 217 11.64 13.93 -1.64
CA PRO A 217 11.35 13.52 -3.01
C PRO A 217 10.90 14.66 -3.94
N LEU A 218 10.94 15.92 -3.48
CA LEU A 218 10.48 17.11 -4.25
C LEU A 218 11.63 17.89 -4.85
#